data_56b33a21ef45add961b756f9068e523d
#
_entry.id   56b33a21ef45add961b756f9068e523d
#
_cell.length_a   1.000
_cell.length_b   1.000
_cell.length_c   1.000
_cell.angle_alpha   90.00
_cell.angle_beta   90.00
_cell.angle_gamma   90.00
#
_symmetry.space_group_name_H-M   'P 1'
#
loop_
_entity.id
_entity.type
_entity.pdbx_description
1 polymer ?
#
loop_
_entity_poly.entity_id
_entity_poly.type
_entity_poly.pdbx_seq_one_letter_code
_entity_poly.pdbx_strand_id
1 'polypeptide(L)'
;MAVLFGGSFDPVHLGHLIVAEAAAEQLDTTVRFVPTREQPFKRSAHGATPEHRAAMLDLAVAGNPRLAVEPIELTLPPPSYTVRTLRALAQREPGKDRKSVV
;
A
#
# COMPACT_ATOMS: atom_id res chain seq x y z
N MET A 1 -14.50 5.91 -4.94
CA MET A 1 -13.63 4.77 -5.30
C MET A 1 -12.25 4.98 -4.67
N ALA A 2 -11.69 3.96 -4.09
CA ALA A 2 -10.33 3.98 -3.59
C ALA A 2 -9.46 3.06 -4.44
N VAL A 3 -8.24 3.50 -4.72
CA VAL A 3 -7.27 2.70 -5.45
C VAL A 3 -6.15 2.29 -4.49
N LEU A 4 -5.84 1.01 -4.47
CA LEU A 4 -4.84 0.43 -3.59
C LEU A 4 -3.63 -0.03 -4.40
N PHE A 5 -2.46 0.36 -3.97
CA PHE A 5 -1.20 -0.04 -4.59
C PHE A 5 -0.41 -0.86 -3.57
N GLY A 6 -0.50 -2.19 -3.70
CA GLY A 6 0.18 -3.11 -2.79
C GLY A 6 1.61 -3.41 -3.22
N GLY A 7 2.48 -3.60 -2.27
CA GLY A 7 3.85 -3.97 -2.53
C GLY A 7 4.69 -3.98 -1.26
N SER A 8 5.92 -4.47 -1.38
CA SER A 8 6.85 -4.46 -0.26
C SER A 8 7.42 -3.06 -0.01
N PHE A 9 7.65 -2.29 -1.08
CA PHE A 9 8.25 -0.94 -1.00
C PHE A 9 9.52 -0.95 -0.15
N ASP A 10 10.48 -1.74 -0.57
CA ASP A 10 11.71 -1.96 0.19
C ASP A 10 12.95 -1.60 -0.66
N PRO A 11 13.24 -0.31 -0.84
CA PRO A 11 12.43 0.85 -0.46
C PRO A 11 11.42 1.25 -1.55
N VAL A 12 10.53 2.18 -1.21
CA VAL A 12 9.75 2.90 -2.22
C VAL A 12 10.71 3.71 -3.10
N HIS A 13 10.41 3.82 -4.39
CA HIS A 13 11.24 4.60 -5.31
C HIS A 13 10.38 5.42 -6.28
N LEU A 14 11.06 6.24 -7.08
CA LEU A 14 10.39 7.18 -7.99
C LEU A 14 9.41 6.47 -8.94
N GLY A 15 9.76 5.27 -9.42
CA GLY A 15 8.87 4.50 -10.28
C GLY A 15 7.52 4.19 -9.63
N HIS A 16 7.52 3.85 -8.35
CA HIS A 16 6.27 3.64 -7.61
C HIS A 16 5.44 4.92 -7.55
N LEU A 17 6.08 6.05 -7.29
CA LEU A 17 5.40 7.34 -7.18
C LEU A 17 4.81 7.79 -8.52
N ILE A 18 5.53 7.58 -9.60
CA ILE A 18 5.06 7.93 -10.96
C ILE A 18 3.83 7.12 -11.33
N VAL A 19 3.85 5.80 -11.09
CA VAL A 19 2.70 4.94 -11.39
C VAL A 19 1.49 5.33 -10.56
N ALA A 20 1.70 5.57 -9.27
CA ALA A 20 0.61 5.96 -8.36
C ALA A 20 0.00 7.31 -8.75
N GLU A 21 0.84 8.28 -9.09
CA GLU A 21 0.38 9.61 -9.53
C GLU A 21 -0.44 9.51 -10.82
N ALA A 22 0.05 8.73 -11.80
CA ALA A 22 -0.67 8.53 -13.05
C ALA A 22 -2.04 7.88 -12.81
N ALA A 23 -2.10 6.88 -11.94
CA ALA A 23 -3.36 6.22 -11.61
C ALA A 23 -4.32 7.20 -10.90
N ALA A 24 -3.80 8.00 -9.97
CA ALA A 24 -4.61 8.99 -9.26
C ALA A 24 -5.22 10.01 -10.21
N GLU A 25 -4.45 10.47 -11.19
CA GLU A 25 -4.93 11.43 -12.20
C GLU A 25 -5.96 10.80 -13.12
N GLN A 26 -5.68 9.62 -13.67
CA GLN A 26 -6.56 8.96 -14.62
C GLN A 26 -7.89 8.55 -14.01
N LEU A 27 -7.90 8.16 -12.76
CA LEU A 27 -9.10 7.70 -12.07
C LEU A 27 -9.71 8.78 -11.19
N ASP A 28 -9.09 9.95 -11.15
CA ASP A 28 -9.54 11.11 -10.35
C ASP A 28 -9.86 10.71 -8.90
N THR A 29 -8.88 10.09 -8.25
CA THR A 29 -9.05 9.58 -6.90
C THR A 29 -7.71 9.56 -6.16
N THR A 30 -7.75 9.25 -4.88
CA THR A 30 -6.56 9.03 -4.08
C THR A 30 -6.05 7.60 -4.25
N VAL A 31 -4.75 7.44 -4.38
CA VAL A 31 -4.09 6.13 -4.36
C VAL A 31 -3.49 5.90 -2.98
N ARG A 32 -3.79 4.74 -2.38
CA ARG A 32 -3.23 4.34 -1.10
C ARG A 32 -2.18 3.27 -1.32
N PHE A 33 -0.97 3.52 -0.85
CA PHE A 33 0.08 2.50 -0.80
C PHE A 33 -0.19 1.56 0.36
N VAL A 34 -0.20 0.27 0.08
CA VAL A 34 -0.44 -0.76 1.09
C VAL A 34 0.83 -1.59 1.25
N PRO A 35 1.72 -1.21 2.19
CA PRO A 35 2.94 -1.99 2.40
C PRO A 35 2.60 -3.35 2.98
N THR A 36 3.16 -4.40 2.37
CA THR A 36 2.96 -5.76 2.86
C THR A 36 3.81 -5.98 4.10
N ARG A 37 3.25 -6.69 5.06
CA ARG A 37 3.98 -7.05 6.27
C ARG A 37 5.06 -8.08 5.96
N GLU A 38 4.72 -9.07 5.14
CA GLU A 38 5.60 -10.14 4.78
C GLU A 38 5.25 -10.65 3.40
N GLN A 39 6.28 -10.87 2.57
CA GLN A 39 6.06 -11.46 1.26
C GLN A 39 6.10 -12.98 1.38
N PRO A 40 5.03 -13.70 0.92
CA PRO A 40 4.95 -15.15 1.10
C PRO A 40 6.13 -15.94 0.50
N PHE A 41 6.76 -15.40 -0.54
CA PHE A 41 7.80 -16.10 -1.29
C PHE A 41 9.17 -15.45 -1.18
N LYS A 42 9.32 -14.42 -0.36
CA LYS A 42 10.59 -13.70 -0.24
C LYS A 42 11.10 -13.80 1.18
N ARG A 43 12.24 -14.47 1.32
CA ARG A 43 12.99 -14.48 2.58
C ARG A 43 14.13 -13.51 2.44
N SER A 44 14.03 -12.34 3.00
CA SER A 44 15.11 -11.37 3.02
C SER A 44 15.57 -11.16 4.45
N ALA A 45 16.81 -11.57 4.74
CA ALA A 45 17.45 -11.28 6.00
C ALA A 45 17.93 -9.84 6.10
N HIS A 46 17.90 -9.10 4.99
CA HIS A 46 18.50 -7.77 4.89
C HIS A 46 17.51 -6.67 4.50
N GLY A 47 16.23 -6.98 4.39
CA GLY A 47 15.20 -5.99 4.07
C GLY A 47 14.86 -5.11 5.28
N ALA A 48 14.32 -3.93 5.01
CA ALA A 48 13.84 -3.06 6.06
C ALA A 48 12.61 -3.68 6.74
N THR A 49 12.42 -3.36 8.02
CA THR A 49 11.24 -3.81 8.76
C THR A 49 9.97 -3.22 8.15
N PRO A 50 8.80 -3.86 8.33
CA PRO A 50 7.54 -3.28 7.86
C PRO A 50 7.31 -1.85 8.38
N GLU A 51 7.66 -1.59 9.61
CA GLU A 51 7.52 -0.27 10.22
C GLU A 51 8.42 0.77 9.56
N HIS A 52 9.66 0.42 9.25
CA HIS A 52 10.57 1.29 8.51
C HIS A 52 10.09 1.55 7.09
N ARG A 53 9.57 0.52 6.42
CA ARG A 53 9.06 0.67 5.06
C ARG A 53 7.84 1.59 5.03
N ALA A 54 6.94 1.46 6.00
CA ALA A 54 5.80 2.36 6.11
C ALA A 54 6.24 3.80 6.39
N ALA A 55 7.25 3.99 7.25
CA ALA A 55 7.78 5.32 7.54
C ALA A 55 8.41 5.96 6.29
N MET A 56 9.13 5.20 5.49
CA MET A 56 9.68 5.70 4.23
C MET A 56 8.59 6.11 3.26
N LEU A 57 7.50 5.33 3.18
CA LEU A 57 6.34 5.68 2.36
C LEU A 57 5.69 6.98 2.84
N ASP A 58 5.50 7.13 4.14
CA ASP A 58 4.92 8.35 4.72
C ASP A 58 5.73 9.59 4.30
N LEU A 59 7.05 9.50 4.35
CA LEU A 59 7.91 10.59 3.90
C LEU A 59 7.78 10.84 2.40
N ALA A 60 7.71 9.77 1.60
CA ALA A 60 7.65 9.88 0.15
C ALA A 60 6.34 10.51 -0.34
N VAL A 61 5.22 10.28 0.35
CA VAL A 61 3.93 10.82 -0.06
C VAL A 61 3.56 12.12 0.66
N ALA A 62 4.38 12.56 1.60
CA ALA A 62 4.13 13.79 2.34
C ALA A 62 3.98 14.97 1.40
N GLY A 63 2.94 15.76 1.59
CA GLY A 63 2.67 16.92 0.74
C GLY A 63 1.95 16.61 -0.56
N ASN A 64 1.65 15.34 -0.86
CA ASN A 64 0.87 14.98 -2.05
C ASN A 64 -0.53 14.53 -1.63
N PRO A 65 -1.58 15.36 -1.84
CA PRO A 65 -2.93 15.02 -1.40
C PRO A 65 -3.56 13.85 -2.16
N ARG A 66 -2.99 13.44 -3.28
CA ARG A 66 -3.49 12.32 -4.07
C ARG A 66 -2.91 10.98 -3.65
N LEU A 67 -1.91 10.98 -2.80
CA LEU A 67 -1.22 9.77 -2.34
C LEU A 67 -1.33 9.66 -0.83
N ALA A 68 -1.54 8.44 -0.35
CA ALA A 68 -1.64 8.15 1.07
C ALA A 68 -1.05 6.78 1.36
N VAL A 69 -0.82 6.49 2.64
CA VAL A 69 -0.35 5.18 3.08
C VAL A 69 -1.45 4.49 3.86
N GLU A 70 -1.70 3.23 3.55
CA GLU A 70 -2.66 2.39 4.27
C GLU A 70 -1.89 1.27 4.99
N PRO A 71 -1.68 1.38 6.30
CA PRO A 71 -0.86 0.43 7.04
C PRO A 71 -1.60 -0.82 7.53
N ILE A 72 -2.79 -1.10 7.02
CA ILE A 72 -3.65 -2.16 7.55
C ILE A 72 -2.98 -3.53 7.56
N GLU A 73 -2.15 -3.85 6.54
CA GLU A 73 -1.47 -5.15 6.50
C GLU A 73 -0.47 -5.34 7.64
N LEU A 74 0.02 -4.25 8.20
CA LEU A 74 0.94 -4.33 9.35
C LEU A 74 0.22 -4.78 10.62
N THR A 75 -1.11 -4.72 10.65
CA THR A 75 -1.93 -5.15 11.77
C THR A 75 -2.48 -6.56 11.59
N LEU A 76 -2.30 -7.16 10.41
CA LEU A 76 -2.79 -8.49 10.09
C LEU A 76 -1.69 -9.53 10.33
N PRO A 77 -2.07 -10.76 10.73
CA PRO A 77 -1.07 -11.82 10.87
C PRO A 77 -0.51 -12.23 9.51
N PRO A 78 0.79 -12.58 9.44
CA PRO A 78 1.36 -13.13 8.22
C PRO A 78 0.76 -14.51 7.91
N PRO A 79 0.82 -14.98 6.63
CA PRO A 79 1.32 -14.26 5.47
C PRO A 79 0.34 -13.22 4.95
N SER A 80 0.86 -12.26 4.17
CA SER A 80 0.04 -11.19 3.59
C SER A 80 -0.57 -11.64 2.26
N TYR A 81 -1.89 -11.64 2.19
CA TYR A 81 -2.63 -11.94 0.96
C TYR A 81 -3.63 -10.80 0.67
N THR A 82 -3.71 -10.41 -0.59
CA THR A 82 -4.59 -9.32 -1.04
C THR A 82 -6.05 -9.54 -0.61
N VAL A 83 -6.55 -10.76 -0.73
CA VAL A 83 -7.94 -11.09 -0.33
C VAL A 83 -8.17 -10.78 1.15
N ARG A 84 -7.22 -11.12 2.00
CA ARG A 84 -7.33 -10.87 3.44
C ARG A 84 -7.34 -9.36 3.74
N THR A 85 -6.48 -8.62 3.05
CA THR A 85 -6.40 -7.17 3.18
C THR A 85 -7.70 -6.51 2.74
N LEU A 86 -8.24 -6.93 1.58
CA LEU A 86 -9.49 -6.38 1.07
C LEU A 86 -10.66 -6.68 2.02
N ARG A 87 -10.71 -7.86 2.62
CA ARG A 87 -11.73 -8.20 3.62
C ARG A 87 -11.64 -7.31 4.86
N ALA A 88 -10.42 -7.09 5.34
CA ALA A 88 -10.21 -6.25 6.50
C ALA A 88 -10.63 -4.80 6.24
N LEU A 89 -10.30 -4.28 5.06
CA LEU A 89 -10.73 -2.94 4.64
C LEU A 89 -12.24 -2.86 4.49
N ALA A 90 -12.87 -3.91 3.95
CA ALA A 90 -14.32 -3.95 3.79
C ALA A 90 -15.05 -3.92 5.14
N GLN A 91 -14.48 -4.55 6.16
CA GLN A 91 -15.03 -4.51 7.52
C GLN A 91 -14.86 -3.14 8.16
N ARG A 92 -13.73 -2.48 7.93
CA ARG A 92 -13.44 -1.16 8.49
C ARG A 92 -14.21 -0.05 7.79
N GLU A 93 -14.35 -0.15 6.46
CA GLU A 93 -14.98 0.86 5.60
C GLU A 93 -16.03 0.24 4.69
N PRO A 94 -17.18 -0.22 5.24
CA PRO A 94 -18.22 -0.85 4.41
C PRO A 94 -18.76 0.11 3.37
N GLY A 95 -19.09 -0.41 2.19
CA GLY A 95 -19.73 0.36 1.13
C GLY A 95 -18.80 1.17 0.23
N LYS A 96 -17.49 1.11 0.45
CA LYS A 96 -16.53 1.77 -0.43
C LYS A 96 -16.03 0.83 -1.52
N ASP A 97 -16.06 1.31 -2.76
CA ASP A 97 -15.42 0.62 -3.88
C ASP A 97 -13.90 0.71 -3.77
N ARG A 98 -13.24 -0.36 -4.14
CA ARG A 98 -11.78 -0.43 -4.13
C ARG A 98 -11.27 -1.12 -5.37
N LYS A 99 -10.16 -0.60 -5.92
CA LYS A 99 -9.42 -1.25 -6.98
C LYS A 99 -8.00 -1.48 -6.51
N SER A 100 -7.46 -2.65 -6.84
CA SER A 100 -6.07 -2.96 -6.57
C SER A 100 -5.25 -2.63 -7.82
N VAL A 101 -4.21 -1.83 -7.62
CA VAL A 101 -3.14 -1.66 -8.58
C VAL A 101 -1.97 -2.44 -8.00
N VAL A 102 -1.67 -3.53 -8.57
CA VAL A 102 -0.69 -4.53 -8.14
C VAL A 102 0.21 -4.17 -7.01
#